data_4952e02f524abf5ebf33eab5f9b59a82
#
_entry.id   4952e02f524abf5ebf33eab5f9b59a82
#
_cell.length_a   1.000
_cell.length_b   1.000
_cell.length_c   1.000
_cell.angle_alpha   90.00
_cell.angle_beta   90.00
_cell.angle_gamma   90.00
#
_symmetry.space_group_name_H-M   'P 1'
#
loop_
_entity.id
_entity.type
_entity.pdbx_description
1 polymer ?
#
loop_
_entity_poly.entity_id
_entity_poly.type
_entity_poly.pdbx_seq_one_letter_code
_entity_poly.pdbx_strand_id
1 'polypeptide(L)'
;MDIQPRSDPVARARELGAQIAAAADEIERTQRIPEALLNRLHDSRLFRMLLPRSSGGDETAPAVYAAAIEELARHDASIAWNVFVANSSSLIAAYLEPAVNQAIFADPRSIVAWDLQALRARERLTSAIV
;
A
#
# COMPACT_ATOMS: atom_id res chain seq x y z
N MET A 1 0.40 -19.51 21.31
CA MET A 1 -0.10 -18.35 20.57
C MET A 1 -0.38 -18.81 19.15
N ASP A 2 -1.65 -19.02 18.83
CA ASP A 2 -2.06 -19.51 17.51
C ASP A 2 -1.75 -18.44 16.46
N ILE A 3 -0.67 -18.65 15.74
CA ILE A 3 -0.46 -17.95 14.47
C ILE A 3 -1.39 -18.64 13.48
N GLN A 4 -2.63 -18.16 13.42
CA GLN A 4 -3.48 -18.54 12.29
C GLN A 4 -2.71 -18.21 11.00
N PRO A 5 -2.61 -19.15 10.07
CA PRO A 5 -1.99 -18.84 8.79
C PRO A 5 -2.77 -17.67 8.18
N ARG A 6 -2.10 -16.53 8.03
CA ARG A 6 -2.72 -15.38 7.37
C ARG A 6 -3.15 -15.83 5.99
N SER A 7 -4.41 -15.56 5.66
CA SER A 7 -4.94 -15.93 4.35
C SER A 7 -4.06 -15.36 3.23
N ASP A 8 -3.93 -16.13 2.16
CA ASP A 8 -3.16 -15.75 0.97
C ASP A 8 -3.53 -14.33 0.49
N PRO A 9 -2.56 -13.44 0.22
CA PRO A 9 -2.82 -12.11 -0.29
C PRO A 9 -3.66 -12.07 -1.57
N VAL A 10 -3.51 -13.06 -2.44
CA VAL A 10 -4.32 -13.19 -3.67
C VAL A 10 -5.78 -13.46 -3.32
N ALA A 11 -6.05 -14.32 -2.34
CA ALA A 11 -7.41 -14.58 -1.86
C ALA A 11 -8.03 -13.31 -1.25
N ARG A 12 -7.27 -12.56 -0.44
CA ARG A 12 -7.71 -11.28 0.15
C ARG A 12 -8.04 -10.24 -0.93
N ALA A 13 -7.21 -10.15 -1.98
CA ALA A 13 -7.47 -9.27 -3.12
C ALA A 13 -8.75 -9.66 -3.86
N ARG A 14 -8.94 -10.96 -4.09
CA ARG A 14 -10.14 -11.50 -4.75
C ARG A 14 -11.41 -11.22 -3.98
N GLU A 15 -11.40 -11.35 -2.65
CA GLU A 15 -12.55 -11.04 -1.79
C GLU A 15 -13.02 -9.59 -1.91
N LEU A 16 -12.13 -8.66 -2.23
CA LEU A 16 -12.47 -7.24 -2.42
C LEU A 16 -12.89 -6.91 -3.86
N GLY A 17 -12.75 -7.84 -4.79
CA GLY A 17 -12.92 -7.59 -6.22
C GLY A 17 -14.26 -6.95 -6.59
N ALA A 18 -15.38 -7.48 -6.11
CA ALA A 18 -16.69 -6.93 -6.38
C ALA A 18 -16.88 -5.50 -5.82
N GLN A 19 -16.35 -5.24 -4.62
CA GLN A 19 -16.42 -3.91 -4.00
C GLN A 19 -15.54 -2.90 -4.74
N ILE A 20 -14.37 -3.31 -5.20
CA ILE A 20 -13.47 -2.49 -6.03
C ILE A 20 -14.15 -2.13 -7.34
N ALA A 21 -14.67 -3.12 -8.06
CA ALA A 21 -15.35 -2.90 -9.34
C ALA A 21 -16.57 -1.97 -9.20
N ALA A 22 -17.34 -2.10 -8.13
CA ALA A 22 -18.48 -1.23 -7.85
C ALA A 22 -18.08 0.22 -7.55
N ALA A 23 -16.86 0.47 -7.07
CA ALA A 23 -16.35 1.80 -6.75
C ALA A 23 -15.65 2.50 -7.94
N ALA A 24 -15.40 1.80 -9.05
CA ALA A 24 -14.58 2.30 -10.15
C ALA A 24 -15.03 3.67 -10.71
N ASP A 25 -16.32 3.83 -10.99
CA ASP A 25 -16.87 5.10 -11.51
C ASP A 25 -16.72 6.26 -10.49
N GLU A 26 -16.89 5.98 -9.21
CA GLU A 26 -16.70 6.99 -8.16
C GLU A 26 -15.22 7.39 -8.05
N ILE A 27 -14.31 6.42 -8.09
CA ILE A 27 -12.87 6.66 -8.06
C ILE A 27 -12.44 7.52 -9.24
N GLU A 28 -12.91 7.20 -10.44
CA GLU A 28 -12.58 7.97 -11.64
C GLU A 28 -13.08 9.42 -11.54
N ARG A 29 -14.32 9.60 -11.09
CA ARG A 29 -14.94 10.92 -10.94
C ARG A 29 -14.32 11.77 -9.84
N THR A 30 -13.99 11.17 -8.70
CA THR A 30 -13.53 11.92 -7.51
C THR A 30 -12.01 11.95 -7.36
N GLN A 31 -11.29 11.09 -8.10
CA GLN A 31 -9.84 10.87 -7.95
C GLN A 31 -9.44 10.48 -6.51
N ARG A 32 -10.33 9.79 -5.82
CA ARG A 32 -10.16 9.33 -4.44
C ARG A 32 -10.74 7.93 -4.26
N ILE A 33 -10.10 7.15 -3.42
CA ILE A 33 -10.64 5.86 -2.95
C ILE A 33 -11.73 6.16 -1.93
N PRO A 34 -12.96 5.64 -2.10
CA PRO A 34 -14.01 5.79 -1.10
C PRO A 34 -13.57 5.27 0.26
N GLU A 35 -13.92 5.97 1.34
CA GLU A 35 -13.45 5.67 2.70
C GLU A 35 -13.75 4.20 3.12
N ALA A 36 -14.94 3.72 2.80
CA ALA A 36 -15.33 2.35 3.12
C ALA A 36 -14.41 1.31 2.44
N LEU A 37 -14.05 1.54 1.17
CA LEU A 37 -13.13 0.68 0.43
C LEU A 37 -11.69 0.81 0.97
N LEU A 38 -11.25 2.03 1.28
CA LEU A 38 -9.93 2.28 1.86
C LEU A 38 -9.77 1.52 3.20
N ASN A 39 -10.79 1.59 4.05
CA ASN A 39 -10.81 0.84 5.31
C ASN A 39 -10.68 -0.66 5.08
N ARG A 40 -11.42 -1.21 4.11
CA ARG A 40 -11.34 -2.63 3.75
C ARG A 40 -9.95 -3.02 3.23
N LEU A 41 -9.31 -2.17 2.42
CA LEU A 41 -7.95 -2.39 1.94
C LEU A 41 -6.93 -2.42 3.09
N HIS A 42 -7.07 -1.54 4.09
CA HIS A 42 -6.26 -1.57 5.31
C HIS A 42 -6.49 -2.83 6.15
N ASP A 43 -7.75 -3.15 6.42
CA ASP A 43 -8.13 -4.30 7.24
C ASP A 43 -7.67 -5.62 6.61
N SER A 44 -7.69 -5.70 5.28
CA SER A 44 -7.16 -6.84 4.52
C SER A 44 -5.62 -6.91 4.50
N ARG A 45 -4.91 -5.88 5.02
CA ARG A 45 -3.45 -5.77 5.06
C ARG A 45 -2.77 -5.76 3.67
N LEU A 46 -3.49 -5.46 2.61
CA LEU A 46 -2.95 -5.41 1.25
C LEU A 46 -1.90 -4.29 1.08
N PHE A 47 -1.94 -3.24 1.90
CA PHE A 47 -0.90 -2.21 1.93
C PHE A 47 0.39 -2.61 2.66
N ARG A 48 0.42 -3.78 3.31
CA ARG A 48 1.56 -4.24 4.13
C ARG A 48 2.14 -5.58 3.69
N MET A 49 1.95 -5.94 2.42
CA MET A 49 2.45 -7.21 1.88
C MET A 49 3.97 -7.29 1.86
N LEU A 50 4.66 -6.25 1.38
CA LEU A 50 6.13 -6.23 1.28
C LEU A 50 6.83 -5.61 2.50
N LEU A 51 6.09 -4.96 3.40
CA LEU A 51 6.68 -4.43 4.63
C LEU A 51 7.30 -5.57 5.44
N PRO A 52 8.54 -5.42 5.96
CA PRO A 52 9.17 -6.43 6.80
C PRO A 52 8.34 -6.79 8.04
N ARG A 53 8.41 -8.03 8.47
CA ARG A 53 7.73 -8.50 9.71
C ARG A 53 8.17 -7.73 10.94
N SER A 54 9.45 -7.36 11.01
CA SER A 54 9.99 -6.52 12.08
C SER A 54 9.31 -5.15 12.18
N SER A 55 8.72 -4.68 11.10
CA SER A 55 7.97 -3.42 11.02
C SER A 55 6.45 -3.62 11.02
N GLY A 56 5.96 -4.82 11.31
CA GLY A 56 4.54 -5.15 11.32
C GLY A 56 3.95 -5.51 9.97
N GLY A 57 4.78 -5.84 8.98
CA GLY A 57 4.36 -6.30 7.65
C GLY A 57 4.18 -7.81 7.53
N ASP A 58 3.79 -8.24 6.35
CA ASP A 58 3.58 -9.67 6.03
C ASP A 58 4.83 -10.32 5.41
N GLU A 59 5.77 -9.51 4.91
CA GLU A 59 7.00 -9.97 4.26
C GLU A 59 6.71 -11.05 3.19
N THR A 60 5.72 -10.74 2.36
CA THR A 60 5.21 -11.64 1.34
C THR A 60 6.26 -11.88 0.25
N ALA A 61 6.34 -13.11 -0.24
CA ALA A 61 7.22 -13.43 -1.36
C ALA A 61 6.85 -12.60 -2.61
N PRO A 62 7.85 -12.09 -3.38
CA PRO A 62 7.60 -11.21 -4.52
C PRO A 62 6.63 -11.77 -5.57
N ALA A 63 6.67 -13.07 -5.85
CA ALA A 63 5.77 -13.70 -6.80
C ALA A 63 4.30 -13.68 -6.32
N VAL A 64 4.06 -13.90 -5.04
CA VAL A 64 2.72 -13.84 -4.43
C VAL A 64 2.22 -12.41 -4.39
N TYR A 65 3.08 -11.45 -4.05
CA TYR A 65 2.77 -10.03 -4.13
C TYR A 65 2.36 -9.61 -5.55
N ALA A 66 3.13 -9.99 -6.57
CA ALA A 66 2.81 -9.67 -7.96
C ALA A 66 1.45 -10.24 -8.38
N ALA A 67 1.15 -11.48 -7.99
CA ALA A 67 -0.14 -12.11 -8.25
C ALA A 67 -1.31 -11.38 -7.55
N ALA A 68 -1.10 -10.88 -6.34
CA ALA A 68 -2.11 -10.08 -5.63
C ALA A 68 -2.36 -8.72 -6.32
N ILE A 69 -1.31 -8.05 -6.79
CA ILE A 69 -1.44 -6.81 -7.59
C ILE A 69 -2.18 -7.07 -8.90
N GLU A 70 -1.86 -8.17 -9.59
CA GLU A 70 -2.58 -8.56 -10.81
C GLU A 70 -4.06 -8.81 -10.54
N GLU A 71 -4.40 -9.49 -9.46
CA GLU A 71 -5.79 -9.72 -9.07
C GLU A 71 -6.54 -8.41 -8.80
N LEU A 72 -5.93 -7.45 -8.10
CA LEU A 72 -6.51 -6.11 -7.90
C LEU A 72 -6.71 -5.38 -9.22
N ALA A 73 -5.72 -5.43 -10.12
CA ALA A 73 -5.75 -4.74 -11.41
C ALA A 73 -6.86 -5.23 -12.34
N ARG A 74 -7.31 -6.47 -12.19
CA ARG A 74 -8.47 -7.01 -12.94
C ARG A 74 -9.77 -6.27 -12.61
N HIS A 75 -9.85 -5.68 -11.44
CA HIS A 75 -11.05 -4.97 -10.97
C HIS A 75 -10.94 -3.45 -11.13
N ASP A 76 -9.76 -2.88 -10.79
CA ASP A 76 -9.45 -1.47 -10.99
C ASP A 76 -7.94 -1.24 -10.96
N ALA A 77 -7.40 -0.67 -12.04
CA ALA A 77 -5.97 -0.44 -12.19
C ALA A 77 -5.44 0.64 -11.23
N SER A 78 -6.25 1.63 -10.86
CA SER A 78 -5.85 2.70 -9.96
C SER A 78 -5.71 2.21 -8.52
N ILE A 79 -6.58 1.30 -8.09
CA ILE A 79 -6.45 0.62 -6.79
C ILE A 79 -5.19 -0.23 -6.78
N ALA A 80 -4.94 -1.04 -7.82
CA ALA A 80 -3.73 -1.84 -7.91
C ALA A 80 -2.47 -0.97 -7.86
N TRP A 81 -2.47 0.18 -8.55
CA TRP A 81 -1.37 1.14 -8.52
C TRP A 81 -1.11 1.70 -7.12
N ASN A 82 -2.14 2.12 -6.40
CA ASN A 82 -1.99 2.62 -5.04
C ASN A 82 -1.42 1.57 -4.10
N VAL A 83 -1.91 0.34 -4.17
CA VAL A 83 -1.39 -0.78 -3.37
C VAL A 83 0.04 -1.13 -3.77
N PHE A 84 0.37 -1.10 -5.05
CA PHE A 84 1.73 -1.30 -5.57
C PHE A 84 2.70 -0.26 -5.01
N VAL A 85 2.38 1.03 -5.13
CA VAL A 85 3.25 2.12 -4.66
C VAL A 85 3.47 2.05 -3.15
N ALA A 86 2.41 1.82 -2.37
CA ALA A 86 2.52 1.68 -0.92
C ALA A 86 3.46 0.54 -0.51
N ASN A 87 3.35 -0.61 -1.16
CA ASN A 87 4.19 -1.76 -0.87
C ASN A 87 5.64 -1.58 -1.33
N SER A 88 5.87 -1.11 -2.55
CA SER A 88 7.22 -0.88 -3.06
C SER A 88 7.96 0.18 -2.24
N SER A 89 7.27 1.22 -1.79
CA SER A 89 7.83 2.24 -0.90
C SER A 89 8.17 1.69 0.48
N SER A 90 7.40 0.73 0.99
CA SER A 90 7.60 0.15 2.31
C SER A 90 8.88 -0.66 2.45
N LEU A 91 9.51 -1.05 1.34
CA LEU A 91 10.81 -1.75 1.36
C LEU A 91 11.93 -0.91 2.00
N ILE A 92 11.79 0.42 2.01
CA ILE A 92 12.75 1.30 2.69
C ILE A 92 12.86 0.99 4.19
N ALA A 93 11.81 0.41 4.79
CA ALA A 93 11.79 0.03 6.20
C ALA A 93 12.96 -0.87 6.60
N ALA A 94 13.44 -1.71 5.68
CA ALA A 94 14.58 -2.60 5.92
C ALA A 94 15.92 -1.86 6.13
N TYR A 95 15.98 -0.58 5.72
CA TYR A 95 17.21 0.23 5.74
C TYR A 95 17.13 1.40 6.73
N LEU A 96 16.00 1.59 7.41
CA LEU A 96 15.83 2.66 8.38
C LEU A 96 16.35 2.28 9.76
N GLU A 97 16.86 3.29 10.48
CA GLU A 97 17.16 3.15 11.90
C GLU A 97 15.91 2.71 12.67
N PRO A 98 16.04 1.81 13.68
CA PRO A 98 14.86 1.25 14.38
C PRO A 98 13.89 2.28 14.92
N ALA A 99 14.38 3.39 15.47
CA ALA A 99 13.52 4.46 16.02
C ALA A 99 12.73 5.19 14.92
N VAL A 100 13.35 5.43 13.76
CA VAL A 100 12.71 6.05 12.60
C VAL A 100 11.67 5.09 11.99
N ASN A 101 12.04 3.82 11.85
CA ASN A 101 11.14 2.79 11.39
C ASN A 101 9.87 2.71 12.26
N GLN A 102 10.06 2.64 13.58
CA GLN A 102 8.96 2.61 14.54
C GLN A 102 8.08 3.86 14.45
N ALA A 103 8.67 5.04 14.31
CA ALA A 103 7.91 6.29 14.18
C ALA A 103 7.01 6.31 12.92
N ILE A 104 7.46 5.69 11.82
CA ILE A 104 6.71 5.66 10.56
C ILE A 104 5.68 4.53 10.54
N PHE A 105 6.05 3.31 10.94
CA PHE A 105 5.26 2.10 10.70
C PHE A 105 4.52 1.54 11.92
N ALA A 106 4.64 2.15 13.10
CA ALA A 106 3.94 1.72 14.31
C ALA A 106 2.42 1.78 14.15
N ASP A 107 1.90 2.81 13.49
CA ASP A 107 0.48 2.88 13.13
C ASP A 107 0.21 1.86 12.00
N PRO A 108 -0.69 0.88 12.22
CA PRO A 108 -1.02 -0.13 11.20
C PRO A 108 -1.65 0.45 9.93
N ARG A 109 -2.10 1.69 9.95
CA ARG A 109 -2.69 2.38 8.79
C ARG A 109 -1.70 3.31 8.09
N SER A 110 -0.47 3.43 8.56
CA SER A 110 0.57 4.19 7.88
C SER A 110 0.91 3.62 6.52
N ILE A 111 0.95 4.49 5.53
CA ILE A 111 1.38 4.20 4.16
C ILE A 111 2.48 5.19 3.80
N VAL A 112 3.57 4.68 3.25
CA VAL A 112 4.59 5.51 2.61
C VAL A 112 4.36 5.47 1.11
N ALA A 113 4.29 6.62 0.49
CA ALA A 113 4.24 6.75 -0.96
C ALA A 113 5.38 7.67 -1.43
N TRP A 114 6.00 7.32 -2.56
CA TRP A 114 6.94 8.20 -3.22
C TRP A 114 6.24 8.93 -4.37
N ASP A 115 6.62 10.19 -4.57
CA ASP A 115 6.13 11.00 -5.67
C ASP A 115 7.28 11.82 -6.25
N LEU A 116 7.47 11.70 -7.55
CA LEU A 116 8.46 12.50 -8.30
C LEU A 116 8.14 14.00 -8.26
N GLN A 117 6.89 14.38 -8.08
CA GLN A 117 6.48 15.78 -7.95
C GLN A 117 6.92 16.38 -6.61
N ALA A 118 6.91 15.62 -5.55
CA ALA A 118 7.42 16.05 -4.24
C ALA A 118 8.92 16.37 -4.30
N LEU A 119 9.71 15.62 -5.05
CA LEU A 119 11.13 15.89 -5.30
C LEU A 119 11.31 17.23 -6.05
N ARG A 120 10.53 17.48 -7.08
CA ARG A 120 10.57 18.76 -7.86
C ARG A 120 10.11 19.96 -7.03
N ALA A 121 9.15 19.80 -6.11
CA ALA A 121 8.73 20.84 -5.19
C ALA A 121 9.87 21.21 -4.20
N ARG A 122 10.60 20.20 -3.71
CA ARG A 122 11.75 20.39 -2.82
C ARG A 122 12.91 21.11 -3.53
N GLU A 123 13.21 20.78 -4.78
CA GLU A 123 14.21 21.46 -5.60
C GLU A 123 13.84 22.94 -5.82
N ARG A 124 12.56 23.24 -6.08
CA ARG A 124 12.07 24.63 -6.21
C ARG A 124 12.18 25.44 -4.93
N LEU A 125 11.90 24.82 -3.78
CA LEU A 125 12.07 25.48 -2.47
C LEU A 125 13.55 25.76 -2.17
N THR A 126 14.44 24.83 -2.50
CA THR A 126 15.88 24.98 -2.29
C THR A 126 16.46 26.08 -3.21
N SER A 127 16.01 26.18 -4.45
CA SER A 127 16.44 27.22 -5.39
C SER A 127 15.84 28.62 -5.10
N ALA A 128 14.79 28.69 -4.28
CA ALA A 128 14.20 29.98 -3.84
C ALA A 128 14.87 30.59 -2.59
N ILE A 129 15.79 29.85 -1.95
CA ILE A 129 16.47 30.25 -0.71
C ILE A 129 17.94 30.68 -0.96
N VAL A 130 18.40 30.63 -2.20
CA VAL A 130 19.76 31.06 -2.61
C VAL A 130 19.73 32.45 -3.21
#